data_6f90a31e9b586e875db7f541efe0fb38
#
_entry.id   6f90a31e9b586e875db7f541efe0fb38
#
_cell.length_a   1.000
_cell.length_b   1.000
_cell.length_c   1.000
_cell.angle_alpha   90.00
_cell.angle_beta   90.00
_cell.angle_gamma   90.00
#
_symmetry.space_group_name_H-M   'P 1'
#
loop_
_entity.id
_entity.type
_entity.pdbx_description
1 polymer ?
#
loop_
_entity_poly.entity_id
_entity_poly.type
_entity_poly.pdbx_seq_one_letter_code
_entity_poly.pdbx_strand_id
1 'polypeptide(L)' 'MANKSDAIIRCLRILAEGCRKHPAYRARRPATGRCEPCIRMWKARQELDALVRDQAA' A
#
# COMPACT_ATOMS: atom_id res chain seq x y z
N MET A 1 10.04 0.79 19.20
CA MET A 1 8.69 0.62 18.67
C MET A 1 8.52 1.40 17.38
N ALA A 2 7.91 0.76 16.39
CA ALA A 2 7.60 1.46 15.14
C ALA A 2 6.50 2.50 15.41
N ASN A 3 6.72 3.72 15.00
CA ASN A 3 5.71 4.76 15.09
C ASN A 3 4.91 4.85 13.78
N LYS A 4 3.89 5.72 13.75
CA LYS A 4 3.07 5.86 12.55
C LYS A 4 3.88 6.29 11.33
N SER A 5 4.90 7.12 11.52
CA SER A 5 5.74 7.56 10.42
C SER A 5 6.46 6.40 9.75
N ASP A 6 6.98 5.47 10.55
CA ASP A 6 7.65 4.28 10.00
C ASP A 6 6.68 3.41 9.21
N ALA A 7 5.46 3.25 9.71
CA ALA A 7 4.43 2.47 9.01
C ALA A 7 4.05 3.14 7.69
N ILE A 8 3.92 4.45 7.69
CA ILE A 8 3.59 5.21 6.47
C ILE A 8 4.71 5.07 5.45
N ILE A 9 5.97 5.20 5.87
CA ILE A 9 7.11 5.06 4.98
C ILE A 9 7.14 3.66 4.36
N ARG A 10 6.88 2.64 5.16
CA ARG A 10 6.84 1.25 4.67
C ARG A 10 5.77 1.08 3.60
N CYS A 11 4.58 1.60 3.85
CA CYS A 11 3.48 1.52 2.87
C CYS A 11 3.84 2.25 1.58
N LEU A 12 4.42 3.43 1.69
CA LEU A 12 4.83 4.21 0.52
C LEU A 12 5.90 3.49 -0.30
N ARG A 13 6.83 2.82 0.37
CA ARG A 13 7.86 2.05 -0.33
C ARG A 13 7.25 0.91 -1.13
N ILE A 14 6.32 0.18 -0.53
CA ILE A 14 5.65 -0.93 -1.21
C ILE A 14 4.90 -0.41 -2.44
N LEU A 15 4.19 0.70 -2.30
CA LEU A 15 3.45 1.30 -3.40
C LEU A 15 4.39 1.86 -4.49
N ALA A 16 5.53 2.40 -4.09
CA ALA A 16 6.51 2.93 -5.03
C ALA A 16 7.19 1.83 -5.84
N GLU A 17 7.46 0.69 -5.22
CA GLU A 17 8.05 -0.45 -5.94
C GLU A 17 7.08 -1.00 -6.97
N GLY A 18 5.78 -1.02 -6.62
CA GLY A 18 4.76 -1.49 -7.53
C GLY A 18 4.85 -2.97 -7.85
N CYS A 19 4.19 -3.37 -8.92
CA CYS A 19 4.23 -4.72 -9.42
C CYS A 19 4.89 -4.74 -10.80
N ARG A 20 5.98 -5.49 -10.94
CA ARG A 20 6.70 -5.56 -12.21
C ARG A 20 5.89 -6.20 -13.32
N LYS A 21 4.99 -7.14 -12.95
CA LYS A 21 4.14 -7.81 -13.93
C LYS A 21 2.94 -6.97 -14.34
N HIS A 22 2.53 -6.02 -13.49
CA HIS A 22 1.38 -5.19 -13.73
C HIS A 22 1.73 -3.72 -13.46
N PRO A 23 2.57 -3.11 -14.30
CA PRO A 23 3.07 -1.75 -14.03
C PRO A 23 1.96 -0.70 -14.03
N ALA A 24 0.84 -0.98 -14.65
CA ALA A 24 -0.29 -0.05 -14.67
C ALA A 24 -1.14 -0.10 -13.40
N TYR A 25 -0.96 -1.13 -12.57
CA TYR A 25 -1.73 -1.24 -11.34
C TYR A 25 -1.23 -0.23 -10.30
N ARG A 26 -2.13 0.59 -9.80
CA ARG A 26 -1.81 1.66 -8.85
C ARG A 26 -2.52 1.51 -7.51
N ALA A 27 -3.01 0.31 -7.20
CA ALA A 27 -3.71 0.03 -5.95
C ALA A 27 -4.92 0.94 -5.73
N ARG A 28 -5.59 1.34 -6.80
CA ARG A 28 -6.83 2.13 -6.73
C ARG A 28 -8.06 1.24 -6.58
N ARG A 29 -7.91 -0.03 -6.83
CA ARG A 29 -8.96 -1.02 -6.74
C ARG A 29 -8.38 -2.32 -6.14
N PRO A 30 -9.22 -3.20 -5.59
CA PRO A 30 -8.72 -4.45 -5.03
C PRO A 30 -7.98 -5.26 -6.08
N ALA A 31 -6.91 -5.92 -5.66
CA ALA A 31 -6.18 -6.83 -6.51
C ALA A 31 -7.04 -8.08 -6.72
N THR A 32 -7.49 -8.31 -7.95
CA THR A 32 -8.40 -9.41 -8.27
C THR A 32 -7.67 -10.70 -8.69
N GLY A 33 -6.37 -10.59 -8.99
CA GLY A 33 -5.58 -11.73 -9.41
C GLY A 33 -4.84 -12.38 -8.26
N ARG A 34 -4.08 -13.43 -8.58
CA ARG A 34 -3.25 -14.12 -7.60
C ARG A 34 -1.83 -13.55 -7.52
N CYS A 35 -1.64 -12.32 -7.98
CA CYS A 35 -0.33 -11.69 -7.97
C CYS A 35 -0.03 -11.17 -6.56
N GLU A 36 0.92 -11.79 -5.88
CA GLU A 36 1.29 -11.39 -4.52
C GLU A 36 1.74 -9.94 -4.41
N PRO A 37 2.58 -9.41 -5.32
CA PRO A 37 2.95 -8.00 -5.27
C PRO A 37 1.75 -7.06 -5.36
N CYS A 38 0.78 -7.38 -6.22
CA CYS A 38 -0.43 -6.56 -6.33
C CYS A 38 -1.26 -6.61 -5.06
N ILE A 39 -1.40 -7.80 -4.46
CA ILE A 39 -2.12 -7.95 -3.19
C ILE A 39 -1.42 -7.16 -2.09
N ARG A 40 -0.09 -7.21 -2.06
CA ARG A 40 0.70 -6.46 -1.08
C ARG A 40 0.48 -4.96 -1.24
N MET A 41 0.46 -4.48 -2.48
CA MET A 41 0.19 -3.07 -2.76
C MET A 41 -1.19 -2.67 -2.26
N TRP A 42 -2.19 -3.49 -2.51
CA TRP A 42 -3.54 -3.20 -2.07
C TRP A 42 -3.63 -3.11 -0.54
N LYS A 43 -3.02 -4.08 0.15
CA LYS A 43 -2.99 -4.07 1.61
C LYS A 43 -2.25 -2.85 2.15
N ALA A 44 -1.12 -2.50 1.52
CA ALA A 44 -0.36 -1.32 1.91
C ALA A 44 -1.18 -0.05 1.73
N ARG A 45 -1.94 0.04 0.65
CA ARG A 45 -2.80 1.20 0.40
C ARG A 45 -3.89 1.33 1.46
N GLN A 46 -4.53 0.22 1.83
CA GLN A 46 -5.55 0.24 2.86
C GLN A 46 -4.97 0.65 4.22
N GLU A 47 -3.79 0.12 4.56
CA GLU A 47 -3.12 0.50 5.79
C GLU A 47 -2.72 1.96 5.79
N LEU A 48 -2.21 2.46 4.68
CA LEU A 48 -1.83 3.86 4.54
C LEU A 48 -3.04 4.78 4.72
N ASP A 49 -4.16 4.44 4.06
CA ASP A 49 -5.38 5.22 4.17
C ASP A 49 -5.89 5.29 5.61
N ALA A 50 -5.81 4.17 6.33
CA ALA A 50 -6.22 4.13 7.73
C ALA A 50 -5.32 5.00 8.60
N LEU A 51 -4.00 4.96 8.36
CA LEU A 51 -3.05 5.77 9.11
C LEU A 51 -3.25 7.27 8.86
N VAL A 52 -3.51 7.62 7.60
CA VAL A 52 -3.74 9.02 7.23
C VAL A 52 -5.03 9.54 7.85
N ARG A 53 -6.09 8.74 7.85
CA ARG A 53 -7.36 9.11 8.48
C ARG A 53 -7.18 9.35 9.98
N ASP A 54 -6.40 8.48 10.61
CA ASP A 54 -6.14 8.58 12.05
C ASP A 54 -5.42 9.89 12.39
N GLN A 55 -4.50 10.32 11.51
CA GLN A 55 -3.79 11.58 11.70
C GLN A 55 -4.67 12.80 11.41
N ALA A 56 -5.61 12.66 10.48
CA ALA A 56 -6.49 13.76 10.10
C ALA A 56 -7.61 14.01 11.12
N ALA A 57 -7.87 13.06 11.98
CA ALA A 57 -8.95 13.16 12.98
C ALA A 57 -8.58 14.09 14.19
#